data_5ee68561a821fd742ae04d292be9689d
#
_entry.id   5ee68561a821fd742ae04d292be9689d
#
_cell.length_a   1.000
_cell.length_b   1.000
_cell.length_c   1.000
_cell.angle_alpha   90.00
_cell.angle_beta   90.00
_cell.angle_gamma   90.00
#
_symmetry.space_group_name_H-M   'P 1'
#
loop_
_entity.id
_entity.type
_entity.pdbx_description
1 polymer ?
#
loop_
_entity_poly.entity_id
_entity_poly.type
_entity_poly.pdbx_seq_one_letter_code
_entity_poly.pdbx_strand_id
1 'polypeptide(L)'
;MLNSEAGLALSGKKGMAWALRFSFFVILVYLASSTFVTFVSSNEDDYNHCERLVKNWAISSAESEGKEDKSTLKDLLFFLHVPRTGGRTYFHCFLRKLYTSAQECPRSYDRLRFNPRKPNCKLVTTHDDYSLISKLPKDRTSVVTILRNPVDRVFSTYEFSIEVAARFLVHPNLTSAKQMSSRIRPKTHGVSTLDIWPWKYLVPWMREDLFARRDARKLRKHWSDETRDVYNMEHMVMPLHEFINDPIAHEIIHNGATFQVAGLTNNSYLMESHEVRYCVRKHPVLGHLVLEVAKSRLDQMLYVGLTEDHKESARMFVNMVGAQVLSQSEALNSSAVLESSNKTEFSSSTPDNEAEGSNEVQSSNYSQQVGEVPSTDAAVGKENMGIRKSMGAYEVCIASLRKSQSARRTMSLKRIAPVNFSKEARLLVPETVLNHIIALNSLDVELYKHAQSIFMQQKHLLQDGRHIFLEQQEQPMAEKELIKTWSNLYGCSPWKVFLITTSVLIIAFVSLVSTRRRTSKLKV
;
A
#
# COMPACT_ATOMS: atom_id res chain seq x y z
N MET A 1 -62.46 72.38 -31.62
CA MET A 1 -61.04 72.43 -31.34
C MET A 1 -60.80 71.91 -29.92
N LEU A 2 -60.84 70.60 -29.66
CA LEU A 2 -60.52 70.00 -28.36
C LEU A 2 -60.34 68.48 -28.57
N ASN A 3 -59.29 68.00 -29.32
CA ASN A 3 -58.99 66.57 -29.38
C ASN A 3 -57.57 66.32 -29.90
N SER A 4 -56.62 67.28 -29.75
CA SER A 4 -55.24 67.09 -30.27
C SER A 4 -54.16 66.94 -29.21
N GLU A 5 -54.43 67.18 -27.90
CA GLU A 5 -53.37 67.13 -26.89
C GLU A 5 -53.30 65.81 -26.10
N ALA A 6 -54.32 64.95 -26.15
CA ALA A 6 -54.30 63.67 -25.39
C ALA A 6 -53.46 62.60 -26.09
N GLY A 7 -53.15 62.68 -27.37
CA GLY A 7 -52.39 61.71 -28.16
C GLY A 7 -50.88 61.77 -27.95
N LEU A 8 -50.31 62.94 -27.70
CA LEU A 8 -48.88 63.13 -27.52
C LEU A 8 -48.39 62.68 -26.12
N ALA A 9 -49.18 62.81 -25.09
CA ALA A 9 -48.87 62.43 -23.71
C ALA A 9 -48.81 60.92 -23.53
N LEU A 10 -49.57 60.11 -24.25
CA LEU A 10 -49.56 58.65 -24.21
C LEU A 10 -48.38 58.01 -24.98
N SER A 11 -47.93 58.67 -26.02
CA SER A 11 -46.73 58.19 -26.80
C SER A 11 -45.47 58.38 -26.01
N GLY A 12 -45.27 59.48 -25.28
CA GLY A 12 -44.11 59.73 -24.44
C GLY A 12 -43.97 58.74 -23.25
N LYS A 13 -45.09 58.36 -22.61
CA LYS A 13 -45.07 57.39 -21.51
C LYS A 13 -44.72 55.97 -21.95
N LYS A 14 -45.15 55.51 -23.11
CA LYS A 14 -44.80 54.20 -23.67
C LYS A 14 -43.30 54.15 -24.09
N GLY A 15 -42.75 55.20 -24.68
CA GLY A 15 -41.33 55.30 -25.02
C GLY A 15 -40.44 55.32 -23.81
N MET A 16 -40.80 56.04 -22.74
CA MET A 16 -40.06 56.09 -21.49
C MET A 16 -40.09 54.73 -20.73
N ALA A 17 -41.23 54.04 -20.74
CA ALA A 17 -41.33 52.69 -20.16
C ALA A 17 -40.51 51.65 -20.93
N TRP A 18 -40.40 51.76 -22.26
CA TRP A 18 -39.56 50.88 -23.07
C TRP A 18 -38.06 51.16 -22.87
N ALA A 19 -37.67 52.44 -22.81
CA ALA A 19 -36.29 52.83 -22.53
C ALA A 19 -35.81 52.35 -21.12
N LEU A 20 -36.66 52.45 -20.10
CA LEU A 20 -36.37 51.92 -18.75
C LEU A 20 -36.21 50.40 -18.73
N ARG A 21 -37.07 49.67 -19.45
CA ARG A 21 -36.96 48.20 -19.57
C ARG A 21 -35.70 47.79 -20.30
N PHE A 22 -35.36 48.49 -21.36
CA PHE A 22 -34.11 48.24 -22.14
C PHE A 22 -32.87 48.57 -21.31
N SER A 23 -32.85 49.67 -20.58
CA SER A 23 -31.76 50.03 -19.66
C SER A 23 -31.60 49.01 -18.54
N PHE A 24 -32.71 48.55 -17.96
CA PHE A 24 -32.71 47.51 -16.94
C PHE A 24 -32.17 46.15 -17.47
N PHE A 25 -32.54 45.79 -18.71
CA PHE A 25 -32.02 44.61 -19.39
C PHE A 25 -30.53 44.71 -19.66
N VAL A 26 -30.04 45.84 -20.13
CA VAL A 26 -28.59 46.09 -20.37
C VAL A 26 -27.80 46.03 -19.06
N ILE A 27 -28.34 46.58 -17.95
CA ILE A 27 -27.71 46.50 -16.64
C ILE A 27 -27.67 45.05 -16.16
N LEU A 28 -28.76 44.27 -16.33
CA LEU A 28 -28.78 42.84 -15.97
C LEU A 28 -27.76 42.02 -16.76
N VAL A 29 -27.66 42.24 -18.06
CA VAL A 29 -26.65 41.58 -18.91
C VAL A 29 -25.25 41.99 -18.49
N TYR A 30 -24.99 43.24 -18.18
CA TYR A 30 -23.69 43.71 -17.71
C TYR A 30 -23.33 43.11 -16.35
N LEU A 31 -24.25 43.05 -15.40
CA LEU A 31 -24.07 42.41 -14.10
C LEU A 31 -23.81 40.90 -14.25
N ALA A 32 -24.60 40.23 -15.10
CA ALA A 32 -24.40 38.81 -15.38
C ALA A 32 -23.03 38.51 -16.04
N SER A 33 -22.61 39.33 -17.00
CA SER A 33 -21.31 39.20 -17.64
C SER A 33 -20.14 39.52 -16.69
N SER A 34 -20.26 40.55 -15.84
CA SER A 34 -19.23 40.88 -14.86
C SER A 34 -19.08 39.78 -13.78
N THR A 35 -20.18 39.21 -13.28
CA THR A 35 -20.13 38.09 -12.35
C THR A 35 -19.57 36.84 -13.01
N PHE A 36 -19.86 36.57 -14.27
CA PHE A 36 -19.30 35.46 -15.01
C PHE A 36 -17.79 35.63 -15.22
N VAL A 37 -17.30 36.81 -15.62
CA VAL A 37 -15.87 37.09 -15.79
C VAL A 37 -15.12 36.97 -14.47
N THR A 38 -15.65 37.49 -13.35
CA THR A 38 -15.01 37.34 -12.04
C THR A 38 -14.99 35.88 -11.57
N PHE A 39 -16.03 35.12 -11.84
CA PHE A 39 -16.10 33.68 -11.51
C PHE A 39 -15.07 32.88 -12.34
N VAL A 40 -14.95 33.13 -13.63
CA VAL A 40 -13.96 32.46 -14.49
C VAL A 40 -12.53 32.81 -14.06
N SER A 41 -12.23 34.09 -13.80
CA SER A 41 -10.90 34.52 -13.34
C SER A 41 -10.52 33.90 -12.00
N SER A 42 -11.45 33.85 -11.04
CA SER A 42 -11.18 33.22 -9.72
C SER A 42 -10.93 31.72 -9.81
N ASN A 43 -11.57 31.02 -10.73
CA ASN A 43 -11.34 29.58 -10.95
C ASN A 43 -9.99 29.33 -11.64
N GLU A 44 -9.56 30.19 -12.55
CA GLU A 44 -8.27 30.08 -13.23
C GLU A 44 -7.11 30.36 -12.26
N ASP A 45 -7.23 31.36 -11.41
CA ASP A 45 -6.23 31.67 -10.39
C ASP A 45 -6.09 30.52 -9.36
N ASP A 46 -7.21 29.91 -8.96
CA ASP A 46 -7.24 28.78 -8.06
C ASP A 46 -6.61 27.51 -8.71
N TYR A 47 -6.93 27.23 -9.97
CA TYR A 47 -6.31 26.13 -10.70
C TYR A 47 -4.80 26.33 -10.83
N ASN A 48 -4.33 27.52 -11.20
CA ASN A 48 -2.93 27.85 -11.34
C ASN A 48 -2.17 27.75 -10.00
N HIS A 49 -2.82 28.13 -8.88
CA HIS A 49 -2.27 27.93 -7.55
C HIS A 49 -2.12 26.43 -7.25
N CYS A 50 -3.17 25.65 -7.43
CA CYS A 50 -3.19 24.21 -7.20
C CYS A 50 -2.19 23.47 -8.09
N GLU A 51 -2.10 23.84 -9.37
CA GLU A 51 -1.13 23.24 -10.30
C GLU A 51 0.31 23.45 -9.84
N ARG A 52 0.67 24.68 -9.46
CA ARG A 52 2.02 24.97 -8.93
C ARG A 52 2.32 24.19 -7.66
N LEU A 53 1.38 24.14 -6.74
CA LEU A 53 1.53 23.43 -5.48
C LEU A 53 1.78 21.93 -5.70
N VAL A 54 0.93 21.28 -6.51
CA VAL A 54 1.02 19.86 -6.79
C VAL A 54 2.29 19.53 -7.57
N LYS A 55 2.66 20.36 -8.57
CA LYS A 55 3.92 20.20 -9.32
C LYS A 55 5.15 20.32 -8.42
N ASN A 56 5.21 21.33 -7.57
CA ASN A 56 6.33 21.54 -6.65
C ASN A 56 6.46 20.37 -5.66
N TRP A 57 5.34 19.89 -5.11
CA TRP A 57 5.33 18.72 -4.26
C TRP A 57 5.82 17.47 -5.02
N ALA A 58 5.39 17.25 -6.27
CA ALA A 58 5.79 16.09 -7.07
C ALA A 58 7.30 16.13 -7.38
N ILE A 59 7.86 17.29 -7.75
CA ILE A 59 9.29 17.47 -8.00
C ILE A 59 10.09 17.20 -6.72
N SER A 60 9.74 17.82 -5.60
CA SER A 60 10.46 17.62 -4.33
C SER A 60 10.38 16.17 -3.83
N SER A 61 9.27 15.48 -4.11
CA SER A 61 9.12 14.06 -3.82
C SER A 61 10.05 13.19 -4.67
N ALA A 62 10.20 13.48 -5.97
CA ALA A 62 11.07 12.75 -6.88
C ALA A 62 12.56 12.96 -6.55
N GLU A 63 12.99 14.19 -6.24
CA GLU A 63 14.38 14.52 -5.90
C GLU A 63 14.82 13.85 -4.58
N SER A 64 13.88 13.63 -3.68
CA SER A 64 14.18 12.96 -2.42
C SER A 64 14.46 11.46 -2.55
N GLU A 65 14.18 10.87 -3.70
CA GLU A 65 14.28 9.44 -3.98
C GLU A 65 15.57 9.14 -4.77
N GLY A 66 16.67 8.80 -4.05
CA GLY A 66 17.94 8.40 -4.67
C GLY A 66 17.83 7.06 -5.43
N LYS A 67 18.70 6.84 -6.42
CA LYS A 67 18.86 5.53 -7.10
C LYS A 67 19.65 4.59 -6.19
N GLU A 68 18.96 3.86 -5.34
CA GLU A 68 19.57 2.85 -4.45
C GLU A 68 19.30 1.43 -4.93
N ASP A 69 20.14 0.49 -4.49
CA ASP A 69 19.91 -0.94 -4.74
C ASP A 69 18.63 -1.39 -4.03
N LYS A 70 17.67 -1.86 -4.83
CA LYS A 70 16.33 -2.28 -4.40
C LYS A 70 16.26 -3.75 -4.03
N SER A 71 17.29 -4.52 -4.36
CA SER A 71 17.29 -5.99 -4.23
C SER A 71 17.67 -6.46 -2.84
N THR A 72 18.39 -5.62 -2.08
CA THR A 72 18.96 -5.98 -0.79
C THR A 72 18.13 -5.43 0.37
N LEU A 73 17.78 -6.32 1.31
CA LEU A 73 17.10 -5.95 2.55
C LEU A 73 18.05 -5.15 3.44
N LYS A 74 17.64 -3.94 3.78
CA LYS A 74 18.34 -3.07 4.73
C LYS A 74 18.01 -3.43 6.18
N ASP A 75 18.63 -2.78 7.15
CA ASP A 75 18.49 -3.08 8.58
C ASP A 75 17.06 -2.93 9.12
N LEU A 76 16.27 -1.98 8.60
CA LEU A 76 14.92 -1.69 9.01
C LEU A 76 13.94 -2.02 7.90
N LEU A 77 12.97 -2.88 8.19
CA LEU A 77 11.86 -3.17 7.29
C LEU A 77 10.65 -2.31 7.65
N PHE A 78 10.21 -1.47 6.72
CA PHE A 78 8.94 -0.74 6.80
C PHE A 78 7.88 -1.44 5.96
N PHE A 79 6.92 -2.07 6.62
CA PHE A 79 5.74 -2.62 5.99
C PHE A 79 4.65 -1.55 5.89
N LEU A 80 4.55 -0.91 4.72
CA LEU A 80 3.51 0.07 4.40
C LEU A 80 2.18 -0.66 4.24
N HIS A 81 1.39 -0.71 5.31
CA HIS A 81 0.16 -1.47 5.34
C HIS A 81 -1.03 -0.65 4.82
N VAL A 82 -1.32 -0.78 3.53
CA VAL A 82 -2.56 -0.22 2.96
C VAL A 82 -3.77 -0.94 3.55
N PRO A 83 -4.79 -0.24 4.10
CA PRO A 83 -5.96 -0.87 4.69
C PRO A 83 -6.72 -1.77 3.71
N ARG A 84 -7.10 -2.96 4.18
CA ARG A 84 -7.90 -3.97 3.44
C ARG A 84 -7.20 -4.67 2.28
N THR A 85 -5.88 -4.67 2.27
CA THR A 85 -5.06 -5.43 1.29
C THR A 85 -4.48 -6.75 1.84
N GLY A 86 -4.96 -7.23 2.99
CA GLY A 86 -4.48 -8.50 3.56
C GLY A 86 -3.23 -8.39 4.42
N GLY A 87 -2.65 -7.20 4.63
CA GLY A 87 -1.43 -6.98 5.39
C GLY A 87 -1.42 -7.55 6.81
N ARG A 88 -2.60 -7.66 7.46
CA ARG A 88 -2.71 -8.35 8.75
C ARG A 88 -2.28 -9.82 8.67
N THR A 89 -2.57 -10.51 7.57
CA THR A 89 -2.15 -11.90 7.36
C THR A 89 -0.64 -11.99 7.27
N TYR A 90 -0.02 -11.11 6.49
CA TYR A 90 1.44 -11.04 6.38
C TYR A 90 2.10 -10.73 7.71
N PHE A 91 1.56 -9.76 8.46
CA PHE A 91 2.07 -9.43 9.77
C PHE A 91 2.04 -10.63 10.73
N HIS A 92 0.89 -11.30 10.87
CA HIS A 92 0.76 -12.40 11.82
C HIS A 92 1.42 -13.70 11.36
N CYS A 93 1.43 -14.00 10.07
CA CYS A 93 1.88 -15.29 9.55
C CYS A 93 3.34 -15.29 9.10
N PHE A 94 3.92 -14.13 8.79
CA PHE A 94 5.33 -14.02 8.41
C PHE A 94 6.12 -13.11 9.35
N LEU A 95 5.81 -11.81 9.38
CA LEU A 95 6.67 -10.83 10.02
C LEU A 95 6.88 -11.11 11.51
N ARG A 96 5.83 -11.48 12.25
CA ARG A 96 5.96 -11.87 13.66
C ARG A 96 6.71 -13.19 13.92
N LYS A 97 6.97 -13.97 12.89
CA LYS A 97 7.78 -15.18 12.99
C LYS A 97 9.24 -14.93 12.61
N LEU A 98 9.46 -13.96 11.73
CA LEU A 98 10.78 -13.54 11.28
C LEU A 98 11.46 -12.58 12.26
N TYR A 99 10.68 -11.71 12.89
CA TYR A 99 11.16 -10.72 13.86
C TYR A 99 10.64 -11.03 15.25
N THR A 100 11.53 -10.98 16.23
CA THR A 100 11.13 -11.10 17.64
C THR A 100 10.33 -9.88 18.10
N SER A 101 9.58 -10.00 19.18
CA SER A 101 8.83 -8.87 19.74
C SER A 101 9.73 -7.70 20.18
N ALA A 102 10.98 -7.97 20.54
CA ALA A 102 11.98 -6.96 20.87
C ALA A 102 12.45 -6.17 19.62
N GLN A 103 12.41 -6.79 18.44
CA GLN A 103 12.76 -6.18 17.16
C GLN A 103 11.59 -5.43 16.51
N GLU A 104 10.35 -5.65 16.97
CA GLU A 104 9.22 -4.81 16.53
C GLU A 104 9.38 -3.40 17.11
N CYS A 105 9.29 -2.39 16.24
CA CYS A 105 9.24 -0.99 16.68
C CYS A 105 7.96 -0.73 17.49
N PRO A 106 7.98 0.15 18.48
CA PRO A 106 6.80 0.48 19.25
C PRO A 106 5.66 0.88 18.34
N ARG A 107 4.52 0.18 18.46
CA ARG A 107 3.38 0.43 17.60
C ARG A 107 2.72 1.75 17.96
N SER A 108 2.58 2.60 16.98
CA SER A 108 1.58 3.64 16.96
C SER A 108 0.88 3.55 15.61
N TYR A 109 -0.43 3.40 15.61
CA TYR A 109 -1.23 3.44 14.39
C TYR A 109 -1.69 4.86 14.06
N ASP A 110 -1.28 5.81 14.87
CA ASP A 110 -1.66 7.20 14.76
C ASP A 110 -0.45 8.06 15.13
N ARG A 111 0.27 8.52 14.13
CA ARG A 111 1.52 9.27 14.26
C ARG A 111 2.54 8.54 15.15
N LEU A 112 3.33 7.78 14.50
CA LEU A 112 4.33 6.90 15.06
C LEU A 112 5.08 7.51 16.25
N ARG A 113 5.12 6.80 17.36
CA ARG A 113 6.05 7.04 18.48
C ARG A 113 7.36 6.28 18.26
N PHE A 114 7.82 6.23 17.01
CA PHE A 114 9.06 5.58 16.66
C PHE A 114 10.23 6.41 17.18
N ASN A 115 11.12 5.78 17.93
CA ASN A 115 12.40 6.37 18.29
C ASN A 115 13.49 5.71 17.43
N PRO A 116 13.97 6.37 16.36
CA PRO A 116 14.99 5.82 15.47
C PRO A 116 16.33 5.58 16.19
N ARG A 117 16.51 6.12 17.39
CA ARG A 117 17.71 5.92 18.23
C ARG A 117 17.66 4.63 19.06
N LYS A 118 16.55 3.89 19.08
CA LYS A 118 16.52 2.57 19.71
C LYS A 118 17.24 1.56 18.81
N PRO A 119 18.39 1.02 19.23
CA PRO A 119 19.29 0.27 18.34
C PRO A 119 18.73 -1.08 17.84
N ASN A 120 17.70 -1.63 18.48
CA ASN A 120 17.21 -2.98 18.23
C ASN A 120 15.88 -3.07 17.47
N CYS A 121 15.32 -1.94 17.02
CA CYS A 121 14.06 -1.93 16.30
C CYS A 121 14.33 -2.15 14.81
N LYS A 122 13.83 -3.25 14.25
CA LYS A 122 14.06 -3.69 12.87
C LYS A 122 12.80 -3.82 12.01
N LEU A 123 11.61 -3.77 12.62
CA LEU A 123 10.33 -3.90 11.93
C LEU A 123 9.35 -2.80 12.31
N VAL A 124 8.96 -1.99 11.33
CA VAL A 124 7.84 -1.03 11.43
C VAL A 124 6.66 -1.55 10.63
N THR A 125 5.51 -1.74 11.28
CA THR A 125 4.26 -2.11 10.62
C THR A 125 3.16 -1.15 11.06
N THR A 126 2.65 -0.34 10.14
CA THR A 126 1.68 0.70 10.48
C THR A 126 0.74 0.98 9.31
N HIS A 127 -0.40 1.64 9.60
CA HIS A 127 -1.29 2.22 8.60
C HIS A 127 -0.92 3.67 8.23
N ASP A 128 0.16 4.21 8.78
CA ASP A 128 0.70 5.48 8.32
C ASP A 128 1.05 5.41 6.84
N ASP A 129 1.11 6.56 6.20
CA ASP A 129 1.44 6.64 4.79
C ASP A 129 2.96 6.67 4.53
N TYR A 130 3.34 6.71 3.26
CA TYR A 130 4.75 6.69 2.86
C TYR A 130 5.56 7.86 3.43
N SER A 131 4.95 8.98 3.79
CA SER A 131 5.65 10.12 4.38
C SER A 131 6.38 9.79 5.68
N LEU A 132 6.00 8.68 6.34
CA LEU A 132 6.70 8.16 7.52
C LEU A 132 8.20 7.92 7.25
N ILE A 133 8.60 7.62 6.01
CA ILE A 133 10.00 7.42 5.64
C ILE A 133 10.88 8.61 6.03
N SER A 134 10.31 9.82 6.09
CA SER A 134 11.01 11.03 6.55
C SER A 134 11.41 11.01 8.04
N LYS A 135 10.81 10.10 8.82
CA LYS A 135 11.10 9.91 10.26
C LYS A 135 11.97 8.67 10.51
N LEU A 136 12.24 7.88 9.48
CA LEU A 136 13.05 6.66 9.54
C LEU A 136 14.45 6.94 8.99
N PRO A 137 15.47 6.14 9.37
CA PRO A 137 16.80 6.23 8.77
C PRO A 137 16.71 5.75 7.31
N LYS A 138 16.61 6.68 6.36
CA LYS A 138 16.27 6.42 4.97
C LYS A 138 17.22 5.42 4.30
N ASP A 139 18.52 5.62 4.49
CA ASP A 139 19.57 4.76 3.90
C ASP A 139 19.56 3.33 4.45
N ARG A 140 18.90 3.10 5.57
CA ARG A 140 18.83 1.83 6.30
C ARG A 140 17.44 1.21 6.28
N THR A 141 16.49 1.77 5.53
CA THR A 141 15.09 1.32 5.51
C THR A 141 14.71 0.73 4.17
N SER A 142 14.24 -0.51 4.17
CA SER A 142 13.57 -1.14 3.03
C SER A 142 12.06 -1.05 3.20
N VAL A 143 11.33 -0.73 2.13
CA VAL A 143 9.86 -0.63 2.15
C VAL A 143 9.26 -1.82 1.39
N VAL A 144 8.20 -2.37 1.95
CA VAL A 144 7.39 -3.42 1.30
C VAL A 144 5.91 -3.09 1.45
N THR A 145 5.10 -3.50 0.48
CA THR A 145 3.65 -3.31 0.53
C THR A 145 2.88 -4.43 -0.15
N ILE A 146 1.57 -4.43 0.06
CA ILE A 146 0.63 -5.30 -0.64
C ILE A 146 -0.53 -4.45 -1.10
N LEU A 147 -0.89 -4.57 -2.37
CA LEU A 147 -2.02 -3.89 -2.96
C LEU A 147 -3.17 -4.88 -3.26
N ARG A 148 -4.32 -4.33 -3.54
CA ARG A 148 -5.55 -5.06 -3.84
C ARG A 148 -6.32 -4.37 -4.94
N ASN A 149 -7.09 -5.14 -5.73
CA ASN A 149 -8.04 -4.59 -6.66
C ASN A 149 -8.90 -3.51 -5.98
N PRO A 150 -9.00 -2.29 -6.53
CA PRO A 150 -9.67 -1.17 -5.88
C PRO A 150 -11.14 -1.42 -5.55
N VAL A 151 -11.89 -2.07 -6.44
CA VAL A 151 -13.31 -2.41 -6.21
C VAL A 151 -13.43 -3.36 -5.02
N ASP A 152 -12.66 -4.43 -5.01
CA ASP A 152 -12.65 -5.40 -3.90
C ASP A 152 -12.16 -4.77 -2.59
N ARG A 153 -11.28 -3.76 -2.66
CA ARG A 153 -10.82 -3.01 -1.50
C ARG A 153 -11.94 -2.17 -0.91
N VAL A 154 -12.75 -1.49 -1.74
CA VAL A 154 -13.92 -0.71 -1.31
C VAL A 154 -14.95 -1.61 -0.63
N PHE A 155 -15.37 -2.71 -1.27
CA PHE A 155 -16.27 -3.69 -0.64
C PHE A 155 -15.75 -4.16 0.71
N SER A 156 -14.47 -4.54 0.76
CA SER A 156 -13.86 -5.02 1.99
C SER A 156 -13.81 -3.95 3.08
N THR A 157 -13.68 -2.67 2.72
CA THR A 157 -13.69 -1.55 3.66
C THR A 157 -15.08 -1.35 4.25
N TYR A 158 -16.10 -1.31 3.41
CA TYR A 158 -17.50 -1.23 3.81
C TYR A 158 -17.89 -2.37 4.76
N GLU A 159 -17.71 -3.62 4.33
CA GLU A 159 -18.04 -4.81 5.11
C GLU A 159 -17.34 -4.85 6.48
N PHE A 160 -16.07 -4.42 6.52
CA PHE A 160 -15.30 -4.40 7.76
C PHE A 160 -15.74 -3.27 8.69
N SER A 161 -16.12 -2.12 8.16
CA SER A 161 -16.65 -1.01 8.95
C SER A 161 -17.93 -1.42 9.68
N ILE A 162 -18.83 -2.10 8.98
CA ILE A 162 -20.06 -2.66 9.56
C ILE A 162 -19.74 -3.74 10.58
N GLU A 163 -18.87 -4.70 10.23
CA GLU A 163 -18.47 -5.80 11.13
C GLU A 163 -17.93 -5.26 12.45
N VAL A 164 -17.05 -4.26 12.40
CA VAL A 164 -16.43 -3.71 13.60
C VAL A 164 -17.43 -2.85 14.38
N ALA A 165 -18.21 -2.02 13.71
CA ALA A 165 -19.26 -1.21 14.34
C ALA A 165 -20.27 -2.12 15.09
N ALA A 166 -20.68 -3.22 14.46
CA ALA A 166 -21.57 -4.21 15.09
C ALA A 166 -21.01 -4.82 16.38
N ARG A 167 -19.71 -4.99 16.52
CA ARG A 167 -19.08 -5.44 17.79
C ARG A 167 -19.32 -4.46 18.92
N PHE A 168 -19.35 -3.18 18.62
CA PHE A 168 -19.51 -2.10 19.60
C PHE A 168 -20.97 -1.73 19.90
N LEU A 169 -21.94 -2.37 19.24
CA LEU A 169 -23.38 -2.16 19.52
C LEU A 169 -23.81 -2.65 20.91
N VAL A 170 -23.05 -3.53 21.55
CA VAL A 170 -23.32 -4.03 22.91
C VAL A 170 -22.88 -3.05 24.00
N HIS A 171 -22.07 -2.05 23.65
CA HIS A 171 -21.59 -1.06 24.60
C HIS A 171 -22.42 0.22 24.49
N PRO A 172 -22.81 0.84 25.62
CA PRO A 172 -23.64 2.05 25.60
C PRO A 172 -22.94 3.21 24.88
N ASN A 173 -21.63 3.31 25.01
CA ASN A 173 -20.80 4.31 24.33
C ASN A 173 -19.43 3.76 23.95
N LEU A 174 -18.67 4.52 23.12
CA LEU A 174 -17.36 4.12 22.66
C LEU A 174 -16.31 4.09 23.79
N THR A 175 -16.46 4.95 24.79
CA THR A 175 -15.53 4.97 25.94
C THR A 175 -15.60 3.67 26.71
N SER A 176 -16.80 3.15 27.00
CA SER A 176 -16.97 1.84 27.66
C SER A 176 -16.43 0.70 26.79
N ALA A 177 -16.59 0.78 25.47
CA ALA A 177 -16.04 -0.19 24.53
C ALA A 177 -14.50 -0.19 24.54
N LYS A 178 -13.86 0.97 24.55
CA LYS A 178 -12.39 1.10 24.68
C LYS A 178 -11.88 0.57 26.00
N GLN A 179 -12.52 0.92 27.11
CA GLN A 179 -12.15 0.42 28.44
C GLN A 179 -12.24 -1.11 28.54
N MET A 180 -13.30 -1.71 27.99
CA MET A 180 -13.44 -3.16 27.95
C MET A 180 -12.34 -3.81 27.10
N SER A 181 -12.00 -3.24 25.95
CA SER A 181 -10.90 -3.73 25.11
C SER A 181 -9.56 -3.71 25.84
N SER A 182 -9.31 -2.68 26.63
CA SER A 182 -8.09 -2.54 27.44
C SER A 182 -8.03 -3.56 28.56
N ARG A 183 -9.16 -3.85 29.21
CA ARG A 183 -9.24 -4.87 30.27
C ARG A 183 -9.03 -6.29 29.76
N ILE A 184 -9.55 -6.61 28.58
CA ILE A 184 -9.45 -7.96 27.98
C ILE A 184 -8.02 -8.23 27.46
N ARG A 185 -7.21 -7.19 27.18
CA ARG A 185 -5.89 -7.30 26.55
C ARG A 185 -4.76 -6.59 27.33
N PRO A 186 -4.67 -6.72 28.67
CA PRO A 186 -3.66 -5.98 29.43
C PRO A 186 -2.23 -6.42 29.09
N LYS A 187 -2.01 -7.69 28.74
CA LYS A 187 -0.69 -8.28 28.48
C LYS A 187 -0.21 -8.13 27.03
N THR A 188 -1.06 -7.76 26.06
CA THR A 188 -0.68 -7.78 24.64
C THR A 188 -0.33 -6.41 24.08
N HIS A 189 -0.38 -5.33 24.87
CA HIS A 189 -0.26 -3.94 24.40
C HIS A 189 -1.01 -3.70 23.07
N GLY A 190 -2.11 -4.46 22.89
CA GLY A 190 -2.87 -4.46 21.65
C GLY A 190 -3.59 -3.14 21.46
N VAL A 191 -3.24 -2.42 20.43
CA VAL A 191 -3.95 -1.22 20.00
C VAL A 191 -5.37 -1.60 19.60
N SER A 192 -6.36 -0.85 20.12
CA SER A 192 -7.75 -1.05 19.72
C SER A 192 -7.96 -0.65 18.26
N THR A 193 -8.85 -1.35 17.54
CA THR A 193 -9.25 -0.92 16.19
C THR A 193 -9.81 0.52 16.17
N LEU A 194 -10.37 0.98 17.30
CA LEU A 194 -10.86 2.36 17.46
C LEU A 194 -9.73 3.41 17.58
N ASP A 195 -8.48 2.99 17.71
CA ASP A 195 -7.33 3.89 17.80
C ASP A 195 -6.50 3.87 16.50
N ILE A 196 -6.90 3.07 15.51
CA ILE A 196 -6.17 2.88 14.26
C ILE A 196 -6.84 3.69 13.15
N TRP A 197 -6.09 4.57 12.49
CA TRP A 197 -6.53 5.17 11.23
C TRP A 197 -6.74 4.07 10.17
N PRO A 198 -7.79 4.10 9.35
CA PRO A 198 -8.90 5.06 9.33
C PRO A 198 -10.09 4.64 10.20
N TRP A 199 -9.98 3.53 10.92
CA TRP A 199 -11.07 2.89 11.67
C TRP A 199 -11.56 3.74 12.83
N LYS A 200 -10.68 4.61 13.36
CA LYS A 200 -11.04 5.57 14.42
C LYS A 200 -12.11 6.56 14.01
N TYR A 201 -12.29 6.77 12.69
CA TYR A 201 -13.35 7.63 12.11
C TYR A 201 -14.51 6.80 11.58
N LEU A 202 -14.22 5.78 10.76
CA LEU A 202 -15.25 4.97 10.10
C LEU A 202 -16.11 4.17 11.08
N VAL A 203 -15.53 3.64 12.14
CA VAL A 203 -16.27 2.78 13.07
C VAL A 203 -17.23 3.56 13.96
N PRO A 204 -16.88 4.71 14.58
CA PRO A 204 -17.84 5.53 15.30
C PRO A 204 -19.01 5.96 14.44
N TRP A 205 -18.75 6.49 13.27
CA TRP A 205 -19.76 6.93 12.31
C TRP A 205 -20.71 5.79 11.90
N MET A 206 -20.18 4.66 11.46
CA MET A 206 -20.99 3.48 11.11
C MET A 206 -21.79 2.95 12.31
N ARG A 207 -21.25 3.06 13.54
CA ARG A 207 -21.96 2.66 14.75
C ARG A 207 -23.19 3.55 15.02
N GLU A 208 -23.07 4.84 14.84
CA GLU A 208 -24.17 5.81 14.98
C GLU A 208 -25.28 5.51 13.97
N ASP A 209 -24.92 5.28 12.71
CA ASP A 209 -25.86 4.85 11.66
C ASP A 209 -26.60 3.56 12.06
N LEU A 210 -25.86 2.53 12.51
CA LEU A 210 -26.48 1.27 12.94
C LEU A 210 -27.42 1.44 14.13
N PHE A 211 -27.13 2.34 15.07
CA PHE A 211 -28.03 2.65 16.19
C PHE A 211 -29.28 3.36 15.71
N ALA A 212 -29.16 4.37 14.87
CA ALA A 212 -30.27 5.12 14.34
C ALA A 212 -31.25 4.22 13.58
N ARG A 213 -30.73 3.37 12.68
CA ARG A 213 -31.57 2.41 11.92
C ARG A 213 -32.18 1.34 12.81
N ARG A 214 -31.46 0.84 13.82
CA ARG A 214 -32.02 -0.09 14.80
C ARG A 214 -33.19 0.52 15.58
N ASP A 215 -33.05 1.73 16.04
CA ASP A 215 -34.07 2.40 16.84
C ASP A 215 -35.29 2.78 15.99
N ALA A 216 -35.09 3.19 14.73
CA ALA A 216 -36.15 3.37 13.75
C ALA A 216 -36.97 2.09 13.50
N ARG A 217 -36.30 0.92 13.42
CA ARG A 217 -36.97 -0.39 13.27
C ARG A 217 -37.86 -0.74 14.47
N LYS A 218 -37.47 -0.40 15.69
CA LYS A 218 -38.29 -0.65 16.89
C LYS A 218 -39.61 0.12 16.86
N LEU A 219 -39.63 1.27 16.21
CA LEU A 219 -40.84 2.13 16.11
C LEU A 219 -41.79 1.64 15.02
N ARG A 220 -41.33 0.90 14.02
CA ARG A 220 -42.14 0.40 12.92
C ARG A 220 -42.53 -1.07 13.16
N LYS A 221 -43.85 -1.34 13.29
CA LYS A 221 -44.37 -2.69 13.59
C LYS A 221 -44.35 -3.68 12.43
N HIS A 222 -44.22 -3.24 11.18
CA HIS A 222 -44.25 -4.07 9.98
C HIS A 222 -43.08 -3.77 9.04
N TRP A 223 -42.28 -4.78 8.74
CA TRP A 223 -41.25 -4.74 7.70
C TRP A 223 -41.49 -5.90 6.76
N SER A 224 -41.69 -5.64 5.48
CA SER A 224 -41.56 -6.66 4.46
C SER A 224 -40.07 -6.85 4.15
N ASP A 225 -39.57 -8.05 4.41
CA ASP A 225 -38.16 -8.41 4.19
C ASP A 225 -37.97 -8.90 2.74
N GLU A 226 -38.21 -7.99 1.76
CA GLU A 226 -38.22 -8.37 0.33
C GLU A 226 -36.88 -8.17 -0.38
N THR A 227 -35.89 -7.48 0.19
CA THR A 227 -34.63 -7.24 -0.50
C THR A 227 -33.57 -8.25 -0.11
N ARG A 228 -33.20 -9.12 -1.06
CA ARG A 228 -32.05 -10.05 -0.95
C ARG A 228 -30.70 -9.34 -1.10
N ASP A 229 -30.68 -8.08 -1.47
CA ASP A 229 -29.45 -7.32 -1.69
C ASP A 229 -28.93 -6.74 -0.37
N VAL A 230 -27.92 -7.41 0.20
CA VAL A 230 -27.27 -6.99 1.46
C VAL A 230 -26.50 -5.68 1.37
N TYR A 231 -26.25 -5.18 0.17
CA TYR A 231 -25.57 -3.90 -0.07
C TYR A 231 -26.56 -2.71 -0.22
N ASN A 232 -27.87 -2.99 -0.24
CA ASN A 232 -28.92 -1.98 -0.38
C ASN A 232 -30.03 -2.13 0.69
N MET A 233 -29.69 -2.61 1.88
CA MET A 233 -30.65 -2.81 2.98
C MET A 233 -30.75 -1.58 3.86
N GLU A 234 -31.33 -0.48 3.35
CA GLU A 234 -31.42 0.81 4.03
C GLU A 234 -31.96 0.74 5.47
N HIS A 235 -32.89 -0.15 5.73
CA HIS A 235 -33.48 -0.30 7.07
C HIS A 235 -32.56 -1.01 8.06
N MET A 236 -31.51 -1.73 7.60
CA MET A 236 -30.60 -2.51 8.45
C MET A 236 -29.27 -1.82 8.65
N VAL A 237 -28.70 -1.32 7.59
CA VAL A 237 -27.34 -0.77 7.52
C VAL A 237 -27.28 0.27 6.40
N MET A 238 -26.38 1.23 6.51
CA MET A 238 -26.13 2.21 5.46
C MET A 238 -25.87 1.49 4.13
N PRO A 239 -26.63 1.78 3.06
CA PRO A 239 -26.39 1.20 1.74
C PRO A 239 -24.99 1.52 1.21
N LEU A 240 -24.46 0.63 0.38
CA LEU A 240 -23.12 0.79 -0.20
C LEU A 240 -23.00 2.11 -0.99
N HIS A 241 -24.04 2.50 -1.73
CA HIS A 241 -24.03 3.73 -2.53
C HIS A 241 -24.01 5.00 -1.65
N GLU A 242 -24.61 4.98 -0.46
CA GLU A 242 -24.49 6.07 0.51
C GLU A 242 -23.07 6.10 1.11
N PHE A 243 -22.55 4.94 1.51
CA PHE A 243 -21.22 4.82 2.08
C PHE A 243 -20.12 5.36 1.15
N ILE A 244 -20.15 5.03 -0.14
CA ILE A 244 -19.10 5.46 -1.09
C ILE A 244 -19.15 6.97 -1.39
N ASN A 245 -20.27 7.64 -1.12
CA ASN A 245 -20.43 9.08 -1.34
C ASN A 245 -20.26 9.91 -0.07
N ASP A 246 -20.15 9.29 1.11
CA ASP A 246 -20.01 10.04 2.36
C ASP A 246 -18.58 10.57 2.56
N PRO A 247 -18.44 11.85 2.93
CA PRO A 247 -17.12 12.47 3.15
C PRO A 247 -16.21 11.74 4.13
N ILE A 248 -16.77 11.07 5.15
CA ILE A 248 -16.01 10.31 6.15
C ILE A 248 -15.32 9.10 5.51
N ALA A 249 -15.96 8.47 4.53
CA ALA A 249 -15.40 7.32 3.82
C ALA A 249 -14.39 7.74 2.72
N HIS A 250 -14.51 8.96 2.17
CA HIS A 250 -13.68 9.45 1.06
C HIS A 250 -12.18 9.28 1.29
N GLU A 251 -11.72 9.44 2.53
CA GLU A 251 -10.31 9.38 2.87
C GLU A 251 -9.65 8.05 2.49
N ILE A 252 -10.40 6.96 2.61
CA ILE A 252 -9.87 5.63 2.39
C ILE A 252 -10.33 5.01 1.07
N ILE A 253 -11.52 5.40 0.56
CA ILE A 253 -12.12 4.73 -0.60
C ILE A 253 -12.04 5.53 -1.90
N HIS A 254 -11.64 6.81 -1.89
CA HIS A 254 -11.41 7.60 -3.09
C HIS A 254 -9.92 7.73 -3.36
N ASN A 255 -9.37 6.87 -4.22
CA ASN A 255 -7.95 6.81 -4.52
C ASN A 255 -7.05 6.66 -3.27
N GLY A 256 -7.59 5.99 -2.22
CA GLY A 256 -6.95 5.96 -0.90
C GLY A 256 -5.63 5.20 -0.89
N ALA A 257 -5.43 4.19 -1.73
CA ALA A 257 -4.15 3.50 -1.84
C ALA A 257 -3.10 4.40 -2.50
N THR A 258 -3.48 5.11 -3.56
CA THR A 258 -2.61 6.06 -4.25
C THR A 258 -2.17 7.18 -3.30
N PHE A 259 -3.09 7.80 -2.58
CA PHE A 259 -2.74 8.83 -1.60
C PHE A 259 -1.87 8.30 -0.46
N GLN A 260 -2.09 7.06 -0.01
CA GLN A 260 -1.26 6.47 1.04
C GLN A 260 0.16 6.15 0.56
N VAL A 261 0.32 5.60 -0.65
CA VAL A 261 1.64 5.39 -1.26
C VAL A 261 2.31 6.72 -1.59
N ALA A 262 1.53 7.72 -2.02
CA ALA A 262 2.02 9.08 -2.26
C ALA A 262 2.26 9.91 -0.97
N GLY A 263 2.05 9.36 0.23
CA GLY A 263 2.30 10.06 1.48
C GLY A 263 1.40 11.26 1.74
N LEU A 264 0.16 11.22 1.27
CA LEU A 264 -0.78 12.34 1.26
C LEU A 264 -2.08 12.05 2.06
N THR A 265 -2.03 11.19 3.08
CA THR A 265 -3.20 10.93 3.93
C THR A 265 -3.34 11.97 5.04
N ASN A 266 -4.44 11.90 5.80
CA ASN A 266 -4.62 12.72 7.01
C ASN A 266 -3.59 12.42 8.11
N ASN A 267 -2.86 11.32 8.00
CA ASN A 267 -1.76 10.95 8.89
C ASN A 267 -0.38 11.32 8.33
N SER A 268 -0.31 12.07 7.24
CA SER A 268 0.94 12.48 6.62
C SER A 268 1.82 13.29 7.56
N TYR A 269 3.12 13.10 7.44
CA TYR A 269 4.17 13.91 8.09
C TYR A 269 4.57 15.12 7.24
N LEU A 270 4.07 15.22 5.99
CA LEU A 270 4.28 16.36 5.11
C LEU A 270 3.27 17.46 5.44
N MET A 271 3.75 18.68 5.62
CA MET A 271 2.90 19.80 6.02
C MET A 271 1.90 20.19 4.92
N GLU A 272 2.33 20.14 3.67
CA GLU A 272 1.55 20.47 2.47
C GLU A 272 0.57 19.37 2.03
N SER A 273 0.61 18.19 2.65
CA SER A 273 -0.16 17.01 2.21
C SER A 273 -1.68 17.25 2.13
N HIS A 274 -2.22 18.02 3.07
CA HIS A 274 -3.64 18.33 3.11
C HIS A 274 -4.04 19.24 1.94
N GLU A 275 -3.23 20.23 1.64
CA GLU A 275 -3.47 21.22 0.59
C GLU A 275 -3.29 20.59 -0.81
N VAL A 276 -2.23 19.81 -1.00
CA VAL A 276 -2.00 19.02 -2.24
C VAL A 276 -3.20 18.12 -2.51
N ARG A 277 -3.68 17.40 -1.49
CA ARG A 277 -4.83 16.51 -1.65
C ARG A 277 -6.13 17.28 -1.91
N TYR A 278 -6.33 18.42 -1.28
CA TYR A 278 -7.45 19.31 -1.57
C TYR A 278 -7.45 19.75 -3.03
N CYS A 279 -6.29 20.20 -3.54
CA CYS A 279 -6.11 20.61 -4.92
C CYS A 279 -6.40 19.48 -5.92
N VAL A 280 -5.93 18.26 -5.65
CA VAL A 280 -6.20 17.09 -6.51
C VAL A 280 -7.68 16.70 -6.51
N ARG A 281 -8.36 16.83 -5.36
CA ARG A 281 -9.81 16.56 -5.28
C ARG A 281 -10.63 17.61 -6.03
N LYS A 282 -10.23 18.86 -5.95
CA LYS A 282 -10.88 19.97 -6.64
C LYS A 282 -10.61 19.97 -8.14
N HIS A 283 -9.40 19.59 -8.53
CA HIS A 283 -8.95 19.53 -9.92
C HIS A 283 -8.39 18.12 -10.23
N PRO A 284 -9.28 17.15 -10.56
CA PRO A 284 -8.87 15.74 -10.74
C PRO A 284 -7.79 15.52 -11.81
N VAL A 285 -7.67 16.44 -12.78
CA VAL A 285 -6.62 16.39 -13.80
C VAL A 285 -5.21 16.41 -13.18
N LEU A 286 -5.02 17.04 -12.01
CA LEU A 286 -3.74 17.07 -11.30
C LEU A 286 -3.39 15.73 -10.63
N GLY A 287 -4.34 14.80 -10.56
CA GLY A 287 -4.16 13.49 -9.95
C GLY A 287 -3.08 12.65 -10.63
N HIS A 288 -2.81 12.87 -11.93
CA HIS A 288 -1.75 12.15 -12.62
C HIS A 288 -0.37 12.40 -12.00
N LEU A 289 -0.08 13.62 -11.50
CA LEU A 289 1.19 13.93 -10.83
C LEU A 289 1.36 13.13 -9.53
N VAL A 290 0.28 12.99 -8.79
CA VAL A 290 0.27 12.16 -7.56
C VAL A 290 0.44 10.68 -7.90
N LEU A 291 -0.18 10.23 -8.97
CA LEU A 291 -0.06 8.86 -9.46
C LEU A 291 1.37 8.52 -9.87
N GLU A 292 2.05 9.41 -10.59
CA GLU A 292 3.44 9.17 -11.02
C GLU A 292 4.39 9.10 -9.82
N VAL A 293 4.23 9.95 -8.80
CA VAL A 293 4.99 9.82 -7.54
C VAL A 293 4.70 8.49 -6.87
N ALA A 294 3.42 8.07 -6.80
CA ALA A 294 3.07 6.79 -6.20
C ALA A 294 3.66 5.59 -6.96
N LYS A 295 3.66 5.61 -8.30
CA LYS A 295 4.29 4.58 -9.13
C LYS A 295 5.81 4.53 -8.90
N SER A 296 6.49 5.69 -8.94
CA SER A 296 7.93 5.77 -8.66
C SER A 296 8.27 5.15 -7.31
N ARG A 297 7.48 5.41 -6.28
CA ARG A 297 7.66 4.81 -4.95
C ARG A 297 7.45 3.30 -4.94
N LEU A 298 6.45 2.79 -5.65
CA LEU A 298 6.29 1.34 -5.81
C LEU A 298 7.50 0.71 -6.49
N ASP A 299 8.03 1.39 -7.52
CA ASP A 299 9.22 0.93 -8.23
C ASP A 299 10.47 0.84 -7.33
N GLN A 300 10.51 1.57 -6.24
CA GLN A 300 11.62 1.59 -5.29
C GLN A 300 11.43 0.64 -4.09
N MET A 301 10.26 0.02 -3.96
CA MET A 301 10.01 -0.93 -2.88
C MET A 301 10.73 -2.25 -3.11
N LEU A 302 11.27 -2.83 -2.05
CA LEU A 302 11.89 -4.15 -2.06
C LEU A 302 10.91 -5.24 -2.52
N TYR A 303 9.63 -5.08 -2.15
CA TYR A 303 8.59 -6.04 -2.50
C TYR A 303 7.23 -5.38 -2.63
N VAL A 304 6.51 -5.73 -3.70
CA VAL A 304 5.10 -5.36 -3.94
C VAL A 304 4.30 -6.62 -4.18
N GLY A 305 3.37 -6.95 -3.28
CA GLY A 305 2.48 -8.12 -3.39
C GLY A 305 1.07 -7.76 -3.81
N LEU A 306 0.32 -8.77 -4.28
CA LEU A 306 -1.09 -8.65 -4.67
C LEU A 306 -1.96 -9.56 -3.79
N THR A 307 -3.10 -9.03 -3.34
CA THR A 307 -4.05 -9.78 -2.50
C THR A 307 -4.75 -10.90 -3.26
N GLU A 308 -5.02 -10.69 -4.53
CA GLU A 308 -5.71 -11.64 -5.41
C GLU A 308 -4.86 -12.90 -5.61
N ASP A 309 -3.56 -12.74 -5.83
CA ASP A 309 -2.58 -13.83 -5.97
C ASP A 309 -1.87 -14.16 -4.66
N HIS A 310 -2.62 -14.28 -3.57
CA HIS A 310 -2.06 -14.35 -2.21
C HIS A 310 -1.08 -15.51 -1.97
N LYS A 311 -1.24 -16.66 -2.66
CA LYS A 311 -0.30 -17.78 -2.55
C LYS A 311 1.05 -17.45 -3.19
N GLU A 312 0.99 -16.94 -4.42
CA GLU A 312 2.18 -16.56 -5.15
C GLU A 312 2.88 -15.36 -4.48
N SER A 313 2.10 -14.35 -4.08
CA SER A 313 2.60 -13.23 -3.28
C SER A 313 3.31 -13.69 -2.01
N ALA A 314 2.72 -14.65 -1.29
CA ALA A 314 3.33 -15.21 -0.08
C ALA A 314 4.65 -15.92 -0.39
N ARG A 315 4.69 -16.72 -1.46
CA ARG A 315 5.89 -17.44 -1.90
C ARG A 315 7.01 -16.47 -2.29
N MET A 316 6.67 -15.44 -3.05
CA MET A 316 7.63 -14.41 -3.46
C MET A 316 8.14 -13.61 -2.25
N PHE A 317 7.25 -13.27 -1.31
CA PHE A 317 7.65 -12.58 -0.08
C PHE A 317 8.65 -13.39 0.75
N VAL A 318 8.44 -14.70 0.90
CA VAL A 318 9.38 -15.57 1.61
C VAL A 318 10.74 -15.62 0.91
N ASN A 319 10.75 -15.69 -0.42
CA ASN A 319 12.01 -15.71 -1.20
C ASN A 319 12.74 -14.36 -1.16
N MET A 320 12.02 -13.24 -1.36
CA MET A 320 12.66 -11.93 -1.50
C MET A 320 12.99 -11.27 -0.16
N VAL A 321 12.13 -11.46 0.85
CA VAL A 321 12.27 -10.81 2.15
C VAL A 321 12.66 -11.81 3.22
N GLY A 322 11.95 -12.94 3.30
CA GLY A 322 12.14 -13.93 4.35
C GLY A 322 13.53 -14.53 4.37
N ALA A 323 14.06 -14.93 3.21
CA ALA A 323 15.40 -15.49 3.08
C ALA A 323 16.48 -14.50 3.55
N GLN A 324 16.36 -13.23 3.17
CA GLN A 324 17.30 -12.20 3.57
C GLN A 324 17.25 -11.87 5.08
N VAL A 325 16.07 -11.90 5.70
CA VAL A 325 15.94 -11.73 7.16
C VAL A 325 16.61 -12.87 7.90
N LEU A 326 16.44 -14.11 7.43
CA LEU A 326 17.05 -15.29 8.04
C LEU A 326 18.59 -15.25 7.91
N SER A 327 19.12 -14.93 6.74
CA SER A 327 20.58 -14.83 6.54
C SER A 327 21.21 -13.72 7.41
N GLN A 328 20.56 -12.56 7.54
CA GLN A 328 21.02 -11.49 8.43
C GLN A 328 21.01 -11.91 9.91
N SER A 329 20.01 -12.71 10.33
CA SER A 329 19.92 -13.19 11.71
C SER A 329 20.99 -14.25 12.03
N GLU A 330 21.32 -15.12 11.09
CA GLU A 330 22.38 -16.12 11.22
C GLU A 330 23.77 -15.46 11.29
N ALA A 331 24.02 -14.44 10.46
CA ALA A 331 25.27 -13.67 10.49
C ALA A 331 25.49 -12.98 11.84
N LEU A 332 24.44 -12.39 12.42
CA LEU A 332 24.50 -11.73 13.74
C LEU A 332 24.77 -12.74 14.87
N ASN A 333 24.15 -13.92 14.82
CA ASN A 333 24.36 -14.96 15.83
C ASN A 333 25.79 -15.52 15.75
N SER A 334 26.33 -15.68 14.55
CA SER A 334 27.72 -16.14 14.33
C SER A 334 28.74 -15.13 14.88
N SER A 335 28.50 -13.83 14.68
CA SER A 335 29.36 -12.78 15.21
C SER A 335 29.33 -12.71 16.74
N ALA A 336 28.15 -12.89 17.35
CA ALA A 336 28.00 -12.89 18.81
C ALA A 336 28.70 -14.08 19.48
N VAL A 337 28.75 -15.23 18.81
CA VAL A 337 29.46 -16.43 19.31
C VAL A 337 30.98 -16.20 19.26
N LEU A 338 31.51 -15.53 18.22
CA LEU A 338 32.93 -15.18 18.10
C LEU A 338 33.38 -14.17 19.15
N GLU A 339 32.54 -13.18 19.49
CA GLU A 339 32.83 -12.19 20.55
C GLU A 339 32.74 -12.82 21.95
N SER A 340 31.88 -13.81 22.16
CA SER A 340 31.73 -14.52 23.45
C SER A 340 32.91 -15.46 23.74
N SER A 341 33.58 -15.97 22.72
CA SER A 341 34.74 -16.86 22.90
C SER A 341 36.01 -16.13 23.34
N ASN A 342 36.04 -14.78 23.26
CA ASN A 342 37.18 -13.96 23.70
C ASN A 342 37.00 -13.35 25.12
N LYS A 343 35.96 -13.71 25.85
CA LYS A 343 35.73 -13.28 27.24
C LYS A 343 35.40 -14.49 28.10
N THR A 344 36.41 -15.32 28.36
CA THR A 344 36.38 -16.27 29.48
C THR A 344 37.36 -15.72 30.52
N GLU A 345 36.83 -15.15 31.58
CA GLU A 345 37.25 -15.46 32.95
C GLU A 345 36.46 -14.65 34.00
N PHE A 346 35.97 -15.41 34.95
CA PHE A 346 35.71 -15.09 36.36
C PHE A 346 34.41 -14.31 36.72
N SER A 347 33.42 -14.95 37.28
CA SER A 347 33.21 -15.16 38.71
C SER A 347 31.80 -15.69 39.04
N SER A 348 31.78 -16.61 39.96
CA SER A 348 30.66 -17.29 40.61
C SER A 348 29.75 -16.39 41.41
N SER A 349 28.46 -16.72 41.48
CA SER A 349 27.71 -17.09 42.70
C SER A 349 26.18 -17.12 42.47
N THR A 350 25.66 -18.26 42.67
CA THR A 350 24.43 -18.81 43.30
C THR A 350 23.10 -18.01 43.33
N PRO A 351 22.03 -18.78 43.40
CA PRO A 351 20.71 -18.41 42.90
C PRO A 351 19.71 -18.07 44.04
N ASP A 352 18.65 -17.36 43.70
CA ASP A 352 17.44 -17.37 44.50
C ASP A 352 16.22 -17.62 43.64
N ASN A 353 15.46 -18.61 44.13
CA ASN A 353 14.15 -19.02 43.66
C ASN A 353 13.09 -17.97 44.01
N GLU A 354 12.13 -17.79 43.13
CA GLU A 354 10.72 -17.83 43.54
C GLU A 354 9.79 -18.16 42.38
N ALA A 355 8.91 -19.11 42.64
CA ALA A 355 7.92 -19.67 41.75
C ALA A 355 6.57 -18.93 41.89
N GLU A 356 5.85 -18.85 40.78
CA GLU A 356 4.38 -18.98 40.67
C GLU A 356 4.01 -18.83 39.20
N GLY A 357 3.48 -19.70 38.60
CA GLY A 357 2.39 -20.59 38.38
C GLY A 357 1.31 -19.96 37.51
N SER A 358 1.21 -20.33 36.21
CA SER A 358 -0.08 -20.45 35.50
C SER A 358 0.05 -21.03 34.09
N ASN A 359 -0.47 -22.18 33.93
CA ASN A 359 -1.04 -22.93 32.79
C ASN A 359 -0.73 -22.44 31.36
N GLU A 360 0.22 -23.12 30.76
CA GLU A 360 0.40 -23.21 29.32
C GLU A 360 -0.16 -24.52 28.78
N VAL A 361 -0.92 -24.38 27.69
CA VAL A 361 -1.37 -25.51 26.89
C VAL A 361 -0.17 -26.05 26.12
N GLN A 362 0.15 -27.29 26.37
CA GLN A 362 1.22 -28.08 25.77
C GLN A 362 1.19 -28.07 24.25
N SER A 363 2.32 -27.70 23.65
CA SER A 363 2.69 -28.06 22.28
C SER A 363 3.82 -29.07 22.36
N SER A 364 3.52 -30.28 21.93
CA SER A 364 4.42 -31.44 21.95
C SER A 364 5.69 -31.20 21.12
N ASN A 365 6.82 -31.35 21.79
CA ASN A 365 8.14 -31.55 21.19
C ASN A 365 8.24 -32.95 20.59
N TYR A 366 8.64 -33.02 19.33
CA TYR A 366 9.20 -34.24 18.76
C TYR A 366 10.66 -33.95 18.37
N SER A 367 11.57 -34.39 19.21
CA SER A 367 13.02 -34.41 18.92
C SER A 367 13.37 -35.75 18.27
N GLN A 368 13.90 -35.71 17.07
CA GLN A 368 14.74 -36.83 16.57
C GLN A 368 16.10 -36.26 16.18
N GLN A 369 17.11 -36.70 16.95
CA GLN A 369 18.51 -36.61 16.60
C GLN A 369 18.82 -37.63 15.49
N VAL A 370 19.41 -37.17 14.42
CA VAL A 370 20.33 -37.98 13.60
C VAL A 370 21.49 -37.08 13.22
N GLY A 371 22.68 -37.45 13.63
CA GLY A 371 23.92 -36.80 13.22
C GLY A 371 24.34 -37.28 11.86
N GLU A 372 24.80 -36.35 11.03
CA GLU A 372 25.60 -36.68 9.86
C GLU A 372 26.52 -35.52 9.40
N VAL A 373 27.61 -35.88 8.82
CA VAL A 373 28.83 -35.19 8.41
C VAL A 373 28.56 -34.16 7.30
N PRO A 374 29.25 -33.00 7.23
CA PRO A 374 28.93 -31.94 6.27
C PRO A 374 29.55 -32.21 4.89
N SER A 375 28.69 -32.37 3.88
CA SER A 375 29.04 -32.23 2.49
C SER A 375 28.56 -30.89 1.95
N THR A 376 29.29 -30.28 1.04
CA THR A 376 29.10 -28.94 0.48
C THR A 376 27.81 -28.74 -0.31
N ASP A 377 27.03 -29.79 -0.54
CA ASP A 377 25.70 -29.74 -1.18
C ASP A 377 24.55 -29.33 -0.24
N ALA A 378 24.85 -29.11 1.05
CA ALA A 378 23.86 -28.88 2.09
C ALA A 378 23.23 -27.47 2.08
N ALA A 379 23.87 -26.47 1.47
CA ALA A 379 23.38 -25.08 1.55
C ALA A 379 22.10 -24.84 0.71
N VAL A 380 22.06 -25.31 -0.53
CA VAL A 380 20.92 -25.13 -1.45
C VAL A 380 19.73 -25.99 -1.03
N GLY A 381 19.98 -27.21 -0.58
CA GLY A 381 18.93 -28.08 -0.02
C GLY A 381 18.32 -27.51 1.26
N LYS A 382 19.11 -26.82 2.08
CA LYS A 382 18.69 -26.21 3.34
C LYS A 382 17.82 -24.98 3.13
N GLU A 383 18.14 -24.15 2.11
CA GLU A 383 17.36 -22.95 1.73
C GLU A 383 15.97 -23.34 1.17
N ASN A 384 15.91 -24.29 0.26
CA ASN A 384 14.65 -24.82 -0.28
C ASN A 384 13.79 -25.50 0.80
N MET A 385 14.40 -26.17 1.76
CA MET A 385 13.71 -26.79 2.88
C MET A 385 13.17 -25.71 3.85
N GLY A 386 13.91 -24.63 4.08
CA GLY A 386 13.50 -23.46 4.86
C GLY A 386 12.29 -22.76 4.26
N ILE A 387 12.30 -22.53 2.94
CA ILE A 387 11.19 -21.90 2.20
C ILE A 387 9.94 -22.78 2.24
N ARG A 388 10.08 -24.08 1.97
CA ARG A 388 8.96 -25.04 2.02
C ARG A 388 8.33 -25.12 3.41
N LYS A 389 9.14 -25.15 4.47
CA LYS A 389 8.69 -25.13 5.86
C LYS A 389 7.96 -23.82 6.21
N SER A 390 8.48 -22.68 5.73
CA SER A 390 7.86 -21.36 5.93
C SER A 390 6.50 -21.25 5.22
N MET A 391 6.39 -21.79 4.01
CA MET A 391 5.12 -21.82 3.26
C MET A 391 4.10 -22.74 3.92
N GLY A 392 4.47 -23.93 4.38
CA GLY A 392 3.58 -24.82 5.13
C GLY A 392 3.08 -24.15 6.42
N ALA A 393 3.96 -23.51 7.16
CA ALA A 393 3.59 -22.76 8.36
C ALA A 393 2.67 -21.55 8.05
N TYR A 394 2.84 -20.90 6.90
CA TYR A 394 1.97 -19.84 6.41
C TYR A 394 0.56 -20.37 6.09
N GLU A 395 0.44 -21.47 5.37
CA GLU A 395 -0.86 -22.05 5.00
C GLU A 395 -1.67 -22.45 6.24
N VAL A 396 -1.04 -23.07 7.22
CA VAL A 396 -1.67 -23.38 8.52
C VAL A 396 -2.10 -22.10 9.25
N CYS A 397 -1.23 -21.10 9.31
CA CYS A 397 -1.54 -19.81 9.95
C CYS A 397 -2.71 -19.10 9.27
N ILE A 398 -2.74 -19.02 7.94
CA ILE A 398 -3.82 -18.33 7.21
C ILE A 398 -5.14 -19.05 7.35
N ALA A 399 -5.14 -20.40 7.36
CA ALA A 399 -6.34 -21.20 7.60
C ALA A 399 -6.93 -20.91 8.98
N SER A 400 -6.09 -20.91 10.02
CA SER A 400 -6.48 -20.59 11.39
C SER A 400 -7.00 -19.14 11.52
N LEU A 401 -6.30 -18.17 10.94
CA LEU A 401 -6.72 -16.77 10.93
C LEU A 401 -8.06 -16.58 10.21
N ARG A 402 -8.26 -17.19 9.06
CA ARG A 402 -9.53 -17.13 8.30
C ARG A 402 -10.68 -17.73 9.11
N LYS A 403 -10.48 -18.89 9.74
CA LYS A 403 -11.47 -19.51 10.61
C LYS A 403 -11.86 -18.59 11.77
N SER A 404 -10.88 -18.05 12.48
CA SER A 404 -11.13 -17.15 13.61
C SER A 404 -11.76 -15.81 13.21
N GLN A 405 -11.41 -15.28 12.04
CA GLN A 405 -12.00 -14.06 11.49
C GLN A 405 -13.45 -14.31 11.05
N SER A 406 -13.72 -15.41 10.36
CA SER A 406 -15.06 -15.81 9.94
C SER A 406 -15.99 -15.98 11.16
N ALA A 407 -15.56 -16.71 12.19
CA ALA A 407 -16.33 -16.88 13.42
C ALA A 407 -16.66 -15.53 14.09
N ARG A 408 -15.65 -14.62 14.20
CA ARG A 408 -15.88 -13.28 14.76
C ARG A 408 -16.82 -12.44 13.92
N ARG A 409 -16.70 -12.50 12.60
CA ARG A 409 -17.58 -11.80 11.64
C ARG A 409 -19.02 -12.28 11.83
N THR A 410 -19.26 -13.59 11.80
CA THR A 410 -20.58 -14.18 11.99
C THR A 410 -21.19 -13.76 13.32
N MET A 411 -20.45 -13.85 14.42
CA MET A 411 -20.92 -13.42 15.74
C MET A 411 -21.24 -11.92 15.80
N SER A 412 -20.47 -11.09 15.12
CA SER A 412 -20.69 -9.64 15.08
C SER A 412 -21.93 -9.29 14.26
N LEU A 413 -22.06 -9.87 13.07
CA LEU A 413 -23.14 -9.58 12.13
C LEU A 413 -24.49 -10.15 12.57
N LYS A 414 -24.50 -11.23 13.39
CA LYS A 414 -25.75 -11.72 14.03
C LYS A 414 -26.50 -10.63 14.83
N ARG A 415 -25.83 -9.56 15.25
CA ARG A 415 -26.44 -8.42 15.94
C ARG A 415 -27.18 -7.50 14.98
N ILE A 416 -26.93 -7.65 13.68
CA ILE A 416 -27.53 -6.92 12.58
C ILE A 416 -28.09 -7.96 11.59
N ALA A 417 -28.81 -8.96 12.09
CA ALA A 417 -29.41 -9.98 11.22
C ALA A 417 -30.44 -9.31 10.28
N PRO A 418 -30.52 -9.72 9.02
CA PRO A 418 -29.92 -10.90 8.36
C PRO A 418 -28.66 -10.59 7.48
N VAL A 419 -27.86 -9.61 7.79
CA VAL A 419 -26.73 -9.19 6.94
C VAL A 419 -25.68 -10.32 6.80
N ASN A 420 -25.50 -10.83 5.59
CA ASN A 420 -24.49 -11.82 5.23
C ASN A 420 -23.74 -11.40 3.96
N PHE A 421 -22.56 -10.84 4.13
CA PHE A 421 -21.70 -10.45 3.01
C PHE A 421 -20.96 -11.67 2.43
N SER A 422 -21.30 -12.07 1.22
CA SER A 422 -20.65 -13.17 0.48
C SER A 422 -20.11 -12.69 -0.88
N LYS A 423 -19.37 -13.54 -1.57
CA LYS A 423 -18.92 -13.24 -2.93
C LYS A 423 -20.10 -13.18 -3.89
N GLU A 424 -21.06 -14.06 -3.73
CA GLU A 424 -22.28 -14.14 -4.54
C GLU A 424 -23.13 -12.88 -4.36
N ALA A 425 -23.23 -12.37 -3.11
CA ALA A 425 -23.95 -11.12 -2.86
C ALA A 425 -23.31 -9.91 -3.56
N ARG A 426 -21.98 -9.89 -3.73
CA ARG A 426 -21.31 -8.82 -4.49
C ARG A 426 -21.67 -8.80 -5.97
N LEU A 427 -22.00 -9.96 -6.55
CA LEU A 427 -22.44 -10.08 -7.95
C LEU A 427 -23.84 -9.49 -8.20
N LEU A 428 -24.61 -9.28 -7.13
CA LEU A 428 -25.94 -8.66 -7.21
C LEU A 428 -25.88 -7.13 -7.18
N VAL A 429 -24.73 -6.55 -6.87
CA VAL A 429 -24.57 -5.09 -6.85
C VAL A 429 -24.72 -4.53 -8.26
N PRO A 430 -25.54 -3.49 -8.46
CA PRO A 430 -25.75 -2.90 -9.77
C PRO A 430 -24.46 -2.42 -10.43
N GLU A 431 -24.33 -2.63 -11.72
CA GLU A 431 -23.16 -2.20 -12.51
C GLU A 431 -22.92 -0.70 -12.42
N THR A 432 -23.97 0.10 -12.29
CA THR A 432 -23.85 1.55 -12.06
C THR A 432 -23.08 1.90 -10.80
N VAL A 433 -23.27 1.13 -9.71
CA VAL A 433 -22.52 1.30 -8.45
C VAL A 433 -21.07 0.85 -8.64
N LEU A 434 -20.83 -0.26 -9.34
CA LEU A 434 -19.48 -0.74 -9.64
C LEU A 434 -18.70 0.29 -10.48
N ASN A 435 -19.30 0.80 -11.54
CA ASN A 435 -18.71 1.82 -12.40
C ASN A 435 -18.44 3.12 -11.64
N HIS A 436 -19.33 3.50 -10.70
CA HIS A 436 -19.10 4.63 -9.83
C HIS A 436 -17.91 4.42 -8.89
N ILE A 437 -17.77 3.23 -8.29
CA ILE A 437 -16.59 2.88 -7.48
C ILE A 437 -15.30 2.98 -8.31
N ILE A 438 -15.30 2.47 -9.55
CA ILE A 438 -14.15 2.54 -10.45
C ILE A 438 -13.80 4.01 -10.76
N ALA A 439 -14.78 4.85 -11.06
CA ALA A 439 -14.57 6.26 -11.35
C ALA A 439 -13.97 7.02 -10.14
N LEU A 440 -14.47 6.76 -8.93
CA LEU A 440 -13.95 7.34 -7.69
C LEU A 440 -12.54 6.84 -7.33
N ASN A 441 -12.10 5.74 -7.93
CA ASN A 441 -10.80 5.10 -7.67
C ASN A 441 -9.93 5.01 -8.92
N SER A 442 -10.08 5.94 -9.87
CA SER A 442 -9.35 5.92 -11.14
C SER A 442 -7.83 5.87 -10.98
N LEU A 443 -7.27 6.62 -10.03
CA LEU A 443 -5.83 6.59 -9.74
C LEU A 443 -5.41 5.26 -9.09
N ASP A 444 -6.23 4.71 -8.19
CA ASP A 444 -5.98 3.39 -7.58
C ASP A 444 -6.02 2.27 -8.63
N VAL A 445 -6.88 2.37 -9.65
CA VAL A 445 -6.95 1.42 -10.77
C VAL A 445 -5.63 1.42 -11.55
N GLU A 446 -5.12 2.58 -11.88
CA GLU A 446 -3.85 2.72 -12.61
C GLU A 446 -2.65 2.31 -11.73
N LEU A 447 -2.64 2.68 -10.45
CA LEU A 447 -1.61 2.24 -9.51
C LEU A 447 -1.61 0.72 -9.35
N TYR A 448 -2.78 0.08 -9.29
CA TYR A 448 -2.91 -1.37 -9.20
C TYR A 448 -2.41 -2.09 -10.45
N LYS A 449 -2.70 -1.56 -11.66
CA LYS A 449 -2.13 -2.08 -12.91
C LYS A 449 -0.60 -2.00 -12.91
N HIS A 450 -0.04 -0.89 -12.43
CA HIS A 450 1.40 -0.73 -12.28
C HIS A 450 1.98 -1.75 -11.28
N ALA A 451 1.32 -1.95 -10.14
CA ALA A 451 1.70 -2.97 -9.17
C ALA A 451 1.66 -4.40 -9.75
N GLN A 452 0.68 -4.70 -10.61
CA GLN A 452 0.64 -5.98 -11.34
C GLN A 452 1.86 -6.15 -12.24
N SER A 453 2.28 -5.10 -12.94
CA SER A 453 3.50 -5.12 -13.77
C SER A 453 4.75 -5.41 -12.91
N ILE A 454 4.93 -4.70 -11.79
CA ILE A 454 6.04 -4.95 -10.85
C ILE A 454 6.00 -6.38 -10.34
N PHE A 455 4.83 -6.87 -9.93
CA PHE A 455 4.65 -8.23 -9.43
C PHE A 455 5.07 -9.29 -10.46
N MET A 456 4.70 -9.10 -11.73
CA MET A 456 5.12 -10.00 -12.81
C MET A 456 6.63 -9.95 -13.04
N GLN A 457 7.25 -8.77 -13.02
CA GLN A 457 8.71 -8.62 -13.14
C GLN A 457 9.43 -9.34 -11.98
N GLN A 458 9.00 -9.11 -10.73
CA GLN A 458 9.55 -9.80 -9.56
C GLN A 458 9.42 -11.33 -9.67
N LYS A 459 8.30 -11.81 -10.20
CA LYS A 459 8.08 -13.24 -10.44
C LYS A 459 9.05 -13.82 -11.47
N HIS A 460 9.27 -13.13 -12.59
CA HIS A 460 10.24 -13.54 -13.62
C HIS A 460 11.65 -13.58 -13.07
N LEU A 461 12.10 -12.53 -12.37
CA LEU A 461 13.44 -12.52 -11.77
C LEU A 461 13.69 -13.70 -10.81
N LEU A 462 12.66 -14.11 -10.04
CA LEU A 462 12.77 -15.28 -9.17
C LEU A 462 12.76 -16.62 -9.96
N GLN A 463 12.16 -16.66 -11.13
CA GLN A 463 12.17 -17.84 -12.00
C GLN A 463 13.50 -17.96 -12.75
N ASP A 464 13.99 -16.88 -13.33
CA ASP A 464 15.26 -16.83 -14.05
C ASP A 464 16.43 -17.13 -13.12
N GLY A 465 16.45 -16.56 -11.91
CA GLY A 465 17.45 -16.88 -10.89
C GLY A 465 17.48 -18.36 -10.53
N ARG A 466 16.32 -19.04 -10.54
CA ARG A 466 16.25 -20.51 -10.36
C ARG A 466 16.73 -21.27 -11.58
N HIS A 467 16.43 -20.82 -12.80
CA HIS A 467 16.91 -21.46 -14.03
C HIS A 467 18.43 -21.39 -14.13
N ILE A 468 19.02 -20.23 -13.89
CA ILE A 468 20.48 -20.07 -13.89
C ILE A 468 21.14 -20.99 -12.85
N PHE A 469 20.49 -21.15 -11.68
CA PHE A 469 21.01 -22.04 -10.61
C PHE A 469 20.89 -23.52 -10.97
N LEU A 470 19.82 -23.93 -11.66
CA LEU A 470 19.64 -25.31 -12.12
C LEU A 470 20.56 -25.64 -13.29
N GLU A 471 20.77 -24.72 -14.24
CA GLU A 471 21.74 -24.88 -15.34
C GLU A 471 23.18 -24.97 -14.84
N GLN A 472 23.53 -24.20 -13.80
CA GLN A 472 24.84 -24.33 -13.16
C GLN A 472 25.06 -25.67 -12.41
N GLN A 473 23.96 -26.33 -12.00
CA GLN A 473 23.99 -27.60 -11.30
C GLN A 473 23.97 -28.80 -12.24
N GLU A 474 23.46 -28.63 -13.48
CA GLU A 474 23.39 -29.67 -14.52
C GLU A 474 24.62 -29.70 -15.43
N GLN A 475 25.56 -28.74 -15.33
CA GLN A 475 26.81 -28.82 -16.08
C GLN A 475 27.70 -29.96 -15.53
N PRO A 476 27.93 -31.00 -16.32
CA PRO A 476 28.75 -32.13 -15.88
C PRO A 476 30.19 -31.65 -15.56
N MET A 477 30.79 -32.24 -14.53
CA MET A 477 32.16 -31.90 -14.05
C MET A 477 33.24 -31.85 -15.15
N ALA A 478 33.01 -32.53 -16.28
CA ALA A 478 33.88 -32.52 -17.44
C ALA A 478 34.06 -31.14 -18.11
N GLU A 479 33.06 -30.28 -18.05
CA GLU A 479 33.10 -28.95 -18.71
C GLU A 479 33.88 -27.93 -17.88
N LYS A 480 33.86 -28.07 -16.55
CA LYS A 480 34.68 -27.22 -15.65
C LYS A 480 36.18 -27.50 -15.77
N GLU A 481 36.57 -28.70 -16.05
CA GLU A 481 37.97 -29.03 -16.35
C GLU A 481 38.40 -28.56 -17.73
N LEU A 482 37.49 -28.62 -18.74
CA LEU A 482 37.76 -28.13 -20.08
C LEU A 482 37.98 -26.60 -20.10
N ILE A 483 37.16 -25.84 -19.38
CA ILE A 483 37.28 -24.37 -19.27
C ILE A 483 38.56 -23.97 -18.53
N LYS A 484 38.95 -24.72 -17.48
CA LYS A 484 40.23 -24.49 -16.79
C LYS A 484 41.43 -24.81 -17.69
N THR A 485 41.35 -25.84 -18.52
CA THR A 485 42.40 -26.22 -19.48
C THR A 485 42.51 -25.21 -20.63
N TRP A 486 41.37 -24.69 -21.11
CA TRP A 486 41.34 -23.65 -22.14
C TRP A 486 41.85 -22.28 -21.63
N SER A 487 41.55 -21.89 -20.40
CA SER A 487 42.09 -20.64 -19.82
C SER A 487 43.61 -20.70 -19.57
N ASN A 488 44.18 -21.89 -19.40
CA ASN A 488 45.61 -22.08 -19.25
C ASN A 488 46.37 -22.19 -20.59
N LEU A 489 45.70 -22.61 -21.67
CA LEU A 489 46.31 -22.72 -23.01
C LEU A 489 46.34 -21.41 -23.79
N TYR A 490 45.35 -20.53 -23.57
CA TYR A 490 45.24 -19.22 -24.19
C TYR A 490 45.32 -18.12 -23.15
N GLY A 491 46.49 -17.88 -22.60
CA GLY A 491 46.78 -16.76 -21.69
C GLY A 491 46.57 -15.39 -22.37
N CYS A 492 45.37 -15.13 -22.88
CA CYS A 492 45.00 -13.83 -23.44
C CYS A 492 44.51 -12.92 -22.33
N SER A 493 45.43 -12.10 -21.83
CA SER A 493 45.06 -10.91 -21.04
C SER A 493 44.00 -10.10 -21.79
N PRO A 494 42.91 -9.61 -21.13
CA PRO A 494 41.86 -8.80 -21.75
C PRO A 494 42.42 -7.60 -22.53
N TRP A 495 43.60 -7.12 -22.18
CA TRP A 495 44.34 -6.08 -22.90
C TRP A 495 44.77 -6.49 -24.30
N LYS A 496 45.12 -7.76 -24.54
CA LYS A 496 45.50 -8.23 -25.90
C LYS A 496 44.31 -8.31 -26.84
N VAL A 497 43.14 -8.72 -26.33
CA VAL A 497 41.89 -8.72 -27.12
C VAL A 497 41.48 -7.28 -27.47
N PHE A 498 41.59 -6.34 -26.54
CA PHE A 498 41.32 -4.92 -26.77
C PHE A 498 42.28 -4.32 -27.81
N LEU A 499 43.58 -4.63 -27.77
CA LEU A 499 44.55 -4.16 -28.76
C LEU A 499 44.29 -4.74 -30.15
N ILE A 500 43.89 -6.00 -30.28
CA ILE A 500 43.55 -6.62 -31.56
C ILE A 500 42.31 -5.99 -32.17
N THR A 501 41.25 -5.78 -31.39
CA THR A 501 39.98 -5.17 -31.85
C THR A 501 40.20 -3.72 -32.27
N THR A 502 40.96 -2.94 -31.52
CA THR A 502 41.27 -1.53 -31.90
C THR A 502 42.13 -1.46 -33.15
N SER A 503 43.11 -2.37 -33.35
CA SER A 503 43.92 -2.45 -34.54
C SER A 503 43.10 -2.75 -35.80
N VAL A 504 42.17 -3.71 -35.73
CA VAL A 504 41.24 -4.04 -36.82
C VAL A 504 40.35 -2.86 -37.20
N LEU A 505 39.83 -2.14 -36.20
CA LEU A 505 39.03 -0.94 -36.46
C LEU A 505 39.80 0.20 -37.11
N ILE A 506 41.08 0.40 -36.72
CA ILE A 506 41.96 1.41 -37.35
C ILE A 506 42.26 1.04 -38.78
N ILE A 507 42.57 -0.24 -39.10
CA ILE A 507 42.82 -0.69 -40.48
C ILE A 507 41.59 -0.52 -41.35
N ALA A 508 40.39 -0.87 -40.84
CA ALA A 508 39.12 -0.67 -41.53
C ALA A 508 38.85 0.82 -41.82
N PHE A 509 39.12 1.70 -40.86
CA PHE A 509 38.94 3.14 -41.02
C PHE A 509 39.92 3.73 -42.05
N VAL A 510 41.21 3.33 -42.02
CA VAL A 510 42.20 3.76 -43.00
C VAL A 510 41.84 3.27 -44.40
N SER A 511 41.35 2.03 -44.55
CA SER A 511 40.86 1.49 -45.82
C SER A 511 39.69 2.29 -46.39
N LEU A 512 38.71 2.67 -45.55
CA LEU A 512 37.55 3.47 -45.91
C LEU A 512 37.96 4.89 -46.36
N VAL A 513 38.90 5.51 -45.67
CA VAL A 513 39.41 6.84 -46.03
C VAL A 513 40.22 6.77 -47.32
N SER A 514 41.00 5.72 -47.53
CA SER A 514 41.76 5.50 -48.77
C SER A 514 40.89 5.28 -49.99
N THR A 515 39.81 4.50 -49.84
CA THR A 515 38.81 4.29 -50.91
C THR A 515 38.06 5.58 -51.24
N ARG A 516 37.66 6.38 -50.25
CA ARG A 516 37.06 7.71 -50.49
C ARG A 516 38.02 8.67 -51.21
N ARG A 517 39.31 8.67 -50.88
CA ARG A 517 40.31 9.52 -51.60
C ARG A 517 40.55 9.06 -53.03
N ARG A 518 40.41 7.77 -53.36
CA ARG A 518 40.52 7.25 -54.72
C ARG A 518 39.31 7.59 -55.58
N THR A 519 38.11 7.54 -55.01
CA THR A 519 36.88 7.91 -55.73
C THR A 519 36.73 9.40 -55.97
N SER A 520 37.36 10.26 -55.16
CA SER A 520 37.37 11.73 -55.40
C SER A 520 38.35 12.19 -56.49
N LYS A 521 39.35 11.35 -56.86
CA LYS A 521 40.29 11.61 -57.95
C LYS A 521 39.83 11.11 -59.31
N LEU A 522 38.67 10.47 -59.41
CA LEU A 522 38.06 9.99 -60.66
C LEU A 522 36.88 10.84 -61.12
N LYS A 523 36.67 12.03 -60.55
CA LYS A 523 35.68 13.01 -60.92
C LYS A 523 36.36 14.40 -61.17
N VAL A 524 37.33 14.43 -62.09
CA VAL A 524 37.79 15.65 -62.79
C VAL A 524 37.91 15.29 -64.24
#